data_2a8a9e272cfa662cd8a2b9893b1f59a3
#
_entry.id   2a8a9e272cfa662cd8a2b9893b1f59a3
#
_cell.length_a   1.000
_cell.length_b   1.000
_cell.length_c   1.000
_cell.angle_alpha   90.00
_cell.angle_beta   90.00
_cell.angle_gamma   90.00
#
_symmetry.space_group_name_H-M   'P 1'
#
loop_
_entity.id
_entity.type
_entity.pdbx_description
1 polymer ?
#
loop_
_entity_poly.entity_id
_entity_poly.type
_entity_poly.pdbx_seq_one_letter_code
_entity_poly.pdbx_strand_id
1 'polypeptide(L)'
;ELRLVGSEMCIRDRLTGEQNSDEIRQKGSKTVFKSNNAGGILGGISSGQQIKVSFAVKPTSSILNSRKTIDKFGKNTNISVRGRHDPCVGIRAVPIGEAMMHCVLLDHFLMHKAQCES
;
A
#
# COMPACT_ATOMS: atom_id res chain seq x y z
N GLU A 1 -0.90 7.27 12.11
CA GLU A 1 0.27 7.04 11.24
C GLU A 1 -0.10 5.96 10.22
N LEU A 2 -0.45 6.39 9.01
CA LEU A 2 -0.63 5.47 7.89
C LEU A 2 0.76 5.00 7.48
N ARG A 3 1.20 3.91 8.02
CA ARG A 3 2.39 3.22 7.54
C ARG A 3 2.00 2.53 6.25
N LEU A 4 2.40 3.08 5.11
CA LEU A 4 2.41 2.40 3.82
C LEU A 4 3.41 1.23 3.93
N VAL A 5 2.97 0.11 4.46
CA VAL A 5 3.67 -1.16 4.36
C VAL A 5 3.12 -1.81 3.10
N GLY A 6 3.72 -1.53 1.97
CA GLY A 6 3.37 -2.19 0.72
C GLY A 6 3.55 -3.69 0.87
N SER A 7 2.62 -4.47 0.31
CA SER A 7 2.76 -5.93 0.19
C SER A 7 4.06 -6.32 -0.54
N GLU A 8 4.60 -5.41 -1.32
CA GLU A 8 5.91 -5.50 -1.95
C GLU A 8 7.07 -5.57 -0.95
N MET A 9 6.96 -4.98 0.23
CA MET A 9 7.99 -5.14 1.26
C MET A 9 8.13 -6.60 1.68
N CYS A 10 7.03 -7.31 1.89
CA CYS A 10 7.08 -8.73 2.26
C CYS A 10 7.62 -9.63 1.13
N ILE A 11 7.43 -9.23 -0.13
CA ILE A 11 7.99 -9.92 -1.30
C ILE A 11 9.48 -9.56 -1.43
N ARG A 12 9.83 -8.29 -1.25
CA ARG A 12 11.20 -7.78 -1.31
C ARG A 12 12.10 -8.37 -0.24
N ASP A 13 11.58 -8.64 0.95
CA ASP A 13 12.33 -9.28 2.04
C ASP A 13 12.75 -10.72 1.70
N ARG A 14 12.14 -11.33 0.68
CA ARG A 14 12.41 -12.71 0.22
C ARG A 14 13.20 -12.78 -1.07
N LEU A 15 13.31 -11.67 -1.80
CA LEU A 15 14.02 -11.59 -3.07
C LEU A 15 15.43 -11.06 -2.89
N THR A 16 16.36 -11.59 -3.67
CA THR A 16 17.69 -10.98 -3.79
C THR A 16 17.59 -9.66 -4.55
N GLY A 17 18.57 -8.76 -4.39
CA GLY A 17 18.61 -7.49 -5.12
C GLY A 17 18.55 -7.67 -6.64
N GLU A 18 19.16 -8.72 -7.17
CA GLU A 18 19.12 -9.07 -8.58
C GLU A 18 17.71 -9.45 -9.04
N GLN A 19 17.00 -10.27 -8.26
CA GLN A 19 15.63 -10.69 -8.58
C GLN A 19 14.61 -9.55 -8.47
N ASN A 20 14.90 -8.54 -7.65
CA ASN A 20 14.02 -7.40 -7.42
C ASN A 20 14.27 -6.24 -8.39
N SER A 21 15.35 -6.29 -9.20
CA SER A 21 15.66 -5.25 -10.18
C SER A 21 14.74 -5.35 -11.40
N ASP A 22 14.31 -4.18 -11.91
CA ASP A 22 13.51 -4.10 -13.12
C ASP A 22 14.41 -3.92 -14.34
N GLU A 23 14.37 -4.88 -15.27
CA GLU A 23 15.12 -4.80 -16.51
C GLU A 23 14.41 -3.96 -17.57
N ILE A 24 15.16 -3.08 -18.18
CA ILE A 24 14.73 -2.23 -19.30
C ILE A 24 15.47 -2.67 -20.55
N ARG A 25 14.75 -2.84 -21.66
CA ARG A 25 15.31 -3.22 -22.96
C ARG A 25 14.80 -2.29 -24.05
N GLN A 26 15.64 -2.04 -25.04
CA GLN A 26 15.27 -1.34 -26.26
C GLN A 26 14.82 -2.37 -27.31
N LYS A 27 13.61 -2.20 -27.86
CA LYS A 27 13.11 -3.01 -28.97
C LYS A 27 12.71 -2.09 -30.13
N GLY A 28 13.62 -1.91 -31.08
CA GLY A 28 13.49 -0.88 -32.12
C GLY A 28 13.53 0.52 -31.49
N SER A 29 12.54 1.35 -31.77
CA SER A 29 12.41 2.70 -31.20
C SER A 29 11.64 2.74 -29.87
N LYS A 30 11.18 1.57 -29.35
CA LYS A 30 10.37 1.50 -28.13
C LYS A 30 11.16 0.93 -26.96
N THR A 31 11.05 1.59 -25.80
CA THR A 31 11.55 1.09 -24.54
C THR A 31 10.54 0.09 -23.97
N VAL A 32 11.01 -1.10 -23.61
CA VAL A 32 10.19 -2.19 -23.04
C VAL A 32 10.71 -2.54 -21.65
N PHE A 33 9.83 -2.52 -20.69
CA PHE A 33 10.10 -2.98 -19.33
C PHE A 33 9.71 -4.44 -19.21
N LYS A 34 10.57 -5.28 -18.65
CA LYS A 34 10.31 -6.71 -18.46
C LYS A 34 9.54 -7.01 -17.18
N SER A 35 9.66 -6.15 -16.19
CA SER A 35 9.01 -6.27 -14.89
C SER A 35 8.62 -4.90 -14.35
N ASN A 36 7.86 -4.85 -13.28
CA ASN A 36 7.47 -3.62 -12.60
C ASN A 36 7.50 -3.84 -11.07
N ASN A 37 8.62 -4.33 -10.58
CA ASN A 37 8.82 -4.60 -9.16
C ASN A 37 8.85 -3.29 -8.34
N ALA A 38 9.31 -2.19 -8.97
CA ALA A 38 9.32 -0.87 -8.35
C ALA A 38 7.93 -0.20 -8.29
N GLY A 39 6.89 -0.82 -8.90
CA GLY A 39 5.54 -0.27 -8.86
C GLY A 39 5.37 1.04 -9.67
N GLY A 40 6.20 1.26 -10.70
CA GLY A 40 6.14 2.43 -11.58
C GLY A 40 6.79 3.69 -11.03
N ILE A 41 7.34 3.65 -9.80
CA ILE A 41 8.06 4.76 -9.18
C ILE A 41 9.39 4.25 -8.63
N LEU A 42 10.48 4.83 -9.07
CA LEU A 42 11.83 4.50 -8.64
C LEU A 42 12.54 5.76 -8.15
N GLY A 43 13.00 5.75 -6.90
CA GLY A 43 13.67 6.91 -6.31
C GLY A 43 12.82 8.18 -6.26
N GLY A 44 11.48 8.05 -6.17
CA GLY A 44 10.55 9.18 -6.19
C GLY A 44 10.20 9.71 -7.58
N ILE A 45 10.73 9.08 -8.64
CA ILE A 45 10.49 9.49 -10.03
C ILE A 45 9.68 8.42 -10.75
N SER A 46 8.68 8.82 -11.53
CA SER A 46 7.90 7.92 -12.36
C SER A 46 8.77 7.29 -13.46
N SER A 47 8.68 5.96 -13.58
CA SER A 47 9.39 5.21 -14.64
C SER A 47 8.66 5.20 -15.99
N GLY A 48 7.44 5.75 -16.06
CA GLY A 48 6.54 5.67 -17.21
C GLY A 48 5.75 4.36 -17.29
N GLN A 49 5.93 3.45 -16.33
CA GLN A 49 5.12 2.24 -16.18
C GLN A 49 3.85 2.54 -15.39
N GLN A 50 2.95 1.57 -15.36
CA GLN A 50 1.75 1.64 -14.52
C GLN A 50 2.15 1.79 -13.05
N ILE A 51 1.60 2.81 -12.38
CA ILE A 51 1.80 3.00 -10.94
C ILE A 51 0.94 1.98 -10.20
N LYS A 52 1.60 1.17 -9.37
CA LYS A 52 0.97 0.16 -8.52
C LYS A 52 1.30 0.44 -7.07
N VAL A 53 0.27 0.60 -6.26
CA VAL A 53 0.39 0.82 -4.83
C VAL A 53 -0.38 -0.26 -4.10
N SER A 54 0.25 -0.86 -3.11
CA SER A 54 -0.38 -1.85 -2.25
C SER A 54 -0.22 -1.41 -0.80
N PHE A 55 -1.27 -1.57 -0.02
CA PHE A 55 -1.23 -1.30 1.42
C PHE A 55 -1.90 -2.42 2.20
N ALA A 56 -1.34 -2.73 3.37
CA ALA A 56 -1.90 -3.72 4.25
C ALA A 56 -2.88 -3.07 5.23
N VAL A 57 -4.06 -3.64 5.34
CA VAL A 57 -5.07 -3.21 6.30
C VAL A 57 -5.07 -4.17 7.48
N LYS A 58 -4.83 -3.65 8.68
CA LYS A 58 -4.93 -4.44 9.90
C LYS A 58 -6.37 -4.93 10.08
N PRO A 59 -6.59 -6.23 10.32
CA PRO A 59 -7.91 -6.74 10.63
C PRO A 59 -8.51 -6.05 11.84
N THR A 60 -9.83 -5.92 11.87
CA THR A 60 -10.57 -5.35 12.99
C THR A 60 -10.28 -6.15 14.25
N SER A 61 -9.82 -5.48 15.31
CA SER A 61 -9.49 -6.13 16.59
C SER A 61 -10.74 -6.49 17.40
N SER A 62 -11.86 -5.82 17.16
CA SER A 62 -13.14 -6.05 17.82
C SER A 62 -13.93 -7.14 17.08
N ILE A 63 -13.62 -8.40 17.37
CA ILE A 63 -14.34 -9.56 16.86
C ILE A 63 -15.19 -10.18 17.98
N LEU A 64 -16.24 -10.90 17.58
CA LEU A 64 -17.17 -11.55 18.53
C LEU A 64 -16.53 -12.69 19.35
N ASN A 65 -15.34 -13.14 18.95
CA ASN A 65 -14.62 -14.20 19.67
C ASN A 65 -14.17 -13.74 21.04
N SER A 66 -14.45 -14.55 22.05
CA SER A 66 -13.98 -14.32 23.40
C SER A 66 -12.45 -14.33 23.48
N ARG A 67 -11.88 -13.33 24.15
CA ARG A 67 -10.43 -13.21 24.38
C ARG A 67 -10.12 -13.11 25.85
N LYS A 68 -9.02 -13.73 26.25
CA LYS A 68 -8.48 -13.65 27.61
C LYS A 68 -7.89 -12.27 27.86
N THR A 69 -8.23 -11.68 28.99
CA THR A 69 -7.75 -10.37 29.44
C THR A 69 -7.72 -10.33 30.97
N ILE A 70 -7.44 -9.17 31.52
CA ILE A 70 -7.52 -8.89 32.97
C ILE A 70 -8.60 -7.85 33.22
N ASP A 71 -9.28 -7.94 34.36
CA ASP A 71 -10.22 -6.92 34.83
C ASP A 71 -9.49 -5.75 35.52
N LYS A 72 -10.25 -4.73 35.94
CA LYS A 72 -9.71 -3.55 36.64
C LYS A 72 -9.04 -3.85 37.98
N PHE A 73 -9.23 -5.07 38.51
CA PHE A 73 -8.62 -5.54 39.75
C PHE A 73 -7.42 -6.47 39.50
N GLY A 74 -7.00 -6.63 38.23
CA GLY A 74 -5.89 -7.51 37.85
C GLY A 74 -6.22 -8.99 37.80
N LYS A 75 -7.50 -9.37 37.86
CA LYS A 75 -7.94 -10.78 37.79
C LYS A 75 -8.15 -11.21 36.33
N ASN A 76 -7.75 -12.44 36.02
CA ASN A 76 -7.96 -13.03 34.72
C ASN A 76 -9.45 -13.14 34.40
N THR A 77 -9.87 -12.59 33.26
CA THR A 77 -11.24 -12.64 32.77
C THR A 77 -11.28 -12.83 31.25
N ASN A 78 -12.48 -13.03 30.72
CA ASN A 78 -12.70 -13.10 29.29
C ASN A 78 -13.56 -11.92 28.84
N ILE A 79 -13.20 -11.32 27.73
CA ILE A 79 -13.99 -10.26 27.10
C ILE A 79 -14.45 -10.68 25.71
N SER A 80 -15.69 -10.35 25.39
CA SER A 80 -16.24 -10.46 24.04
C SER A 80 -16.91 -9.14 23.70
N VAL A 81 -16.54 -8.55 22.58
CA VAL A 81 -17.12 -7.29 22.12
C VAL A 81 -18.36 -7.61 21.30
N ARG A 82 -19.53 -7.14 21.76
CA ARG A 82 -20.79 -7.25 21.03
C ARG A 82 -21.01 -6.00 20.20
N GLY A 83 -21.41 -6.15 18.94
CA GLY A 83 -21.70 -5.05 18.05
C GLY A 83 -21.64 -5.47 16.58
N ARG A 84 -22.05 -4.56 15.70
CA ARG A 84 -21.89 -4.73 14.26
C ARG A 84 -20.47 -4.33 13.87
N HIS A 85 -19.72 -5.26 13.32
CA HIS A 85 -18.37 -5.00 12.81
C HIS A 85 -18.32 -5.40 11.34
N ASP A 86 -17.60 -4.60 10.55
CA ASP A 86 -17.33 -4.96 9.16
C ASP A 86 -16.35 -6.16 9.14
N PRO A 87 -16.67 -7.22 8.39
CA PRO A 87 -15.81 -8.41 8.33
C PRO A 87 -14.45 -8.11 7.69
N CYS A 88 -14.38 -7.15 6.78
CA CYS A 88 -13.15 -6.72 6.14
C CYS A 88 -13.22 -5.22 5.79
N VAL A 89 -12.39 -4.44 6.45
CA VAL A 89 -12.25 -3.00 6.18
C VAL A 89 -11.49 -2.75 4.88
N GLY A 90 -10.67 -3.70 4.44
CA GLY A 90 -9.84 -3.59 3.23
C GLY A 90 -10.64 -3.31 1.97
N ILE A 91 -11.81 -3.91 1.82
CA ILE A 91 -12.68 -3.69 0.64
C ILE A 91 -13.07 -2.22 0.49
N ARG A 92 -13.39 -1.55 1.61
CA ARG A 92 -13.74 -0.12 1.61
C ARG A 92 -12.51 0.78 1.55
N ALA A 93 -11.35 0.30 1.94
CA ALA A 93 -10.11 1.05 1.90
C ALA A 93 -9.57 1.23 0.47
N VAL A 94 -9.90 0.33 -0.46
CA VAL A 94 -9.44 0.42 -1.86
C VAL A 94 -9.86 1.73 -2.52
N PRO A 95 -11.15 2.08 -2.63
CA PRO A 95 -11.55 3.33 -3.28
C PRO A 95 -11.05 4.57 -2.54
N ILE A 96 -10.87 4.50 -1.22
CA ILE A 96 -10.26 5.58 -0.44
C ILE A 96 -8.79 5.75 -0.84
N GLY A 97 -8.04 4.64 -0.93
CA GLY A 97 -6.65 4.65 -1.36
C GLY A 97 -6.48 5.19 -2.79
N GLU A 98 -7.35 4.78 -3.71
CA GLU A 98 -7.37 5.29 -5.08
C GLU A 98 -7.63 6.81 -5.11
N ALA A 99 -8.64 7.30 -4.40
CA ALA A 99 -8.95 8.72 -4.33
C ALA A 99 -7.79 9.54 -3.77
N MET A 100 -7.16 9.08 -2.70
CA MET A 100 -5.98 9.73 -2.10
C MET A 100 -4.80 9.75 -3.07
N MET A 101 -4.56 8.66 -3.80
CA MET A 101 -3.51 8.60 -4.82
C MET A 101 -3.77 9.62 -5.94
N HIS A 102 -5.00 9.73 -6.44
CA HIS A 102 -5.36 10.72 -7.46
C HIS A 102 -5.13 12.16 -6.96
N CYS A 103 -5.47 12.47 -5.72
CA CYS A 103 -5.22 13.79 -5.15
C CYS A 103 -3.71 14.11 -5.11
N VAL A 104 -2.88 13.17 -4.65
CA VAL A 104 -1.43 13.36 -4.57
C VAL A 104 -0.82 13.51 -5.96
N LEU A 105 -1.20 12.66 -6.91
CA LEU A 105 -0.69 12.74 -8.29
C LEU A 105 -1.09 14.03 -8.98
N LEU A 106 -2.33 14.49 -8.77
CA LEU A 106 -2.81 15.75 -9.33
C LEU A 106 -2.05 16.95 -8.76
N ASP A 107 -1.79 16.97 -7.45
CA ASP A 107 -1.02 18.01 -6.80
C ASP A 107 0.40 18.11 -7.40
N HIS A 108 1.09 16.99 -7.51
CA HIS A 108 2.41 16.95 -8.15
C HIS A 108 2.37 17.34 -9.64
N PHE A 109 1.33 16.93 -10.36
CA PHE A 109 1.15 17.33 -11.76
C PHE A 109 0.98 18.84 -11.91
N LEU A 110 0.15 19.45 -11.07
CA LEU A 110 -0.07 20.91 -11.09
C LEU A 110 1.18 21.68 -10.70
N MET A 111 1.95 21.21 -9.71
CA MET A 111 3.24 21.79 -9.35
C MET A 111 4.23 21.72 -10.51
N HIS A 112 4.35 20.56 -11.16
CA HIS A 112 5.22 20.38 -12.32
C HIS A 112 4.81 21.32 -13.45
N LYS A 113 3.53 21.40 -13.75
CA LYS A 113 3.00 22.28 -14.78
C LYS A 113 3.30 23.76 -14.50
N ALA A 114 3.13 24.19 -13.24
CA ALA A 114 3.44 25.56 -12.84
C ALA A 114 4.93 25.92 -12.93
N GLN A 115 5.83 24.94 -12.80
CA GLN A 115 7.27 25.17 -12.80
C GLN A 115 7.93 24.97 -14.18
N CYS A 116 7.41 24.06 -14.98
CA CYS A 116 8.08 23.57 -16.20
C CYS A 116 7.34 23.91 -17.49
N GLU A 117 6.05 24.20 -17.44
CA GLU A 117 5.25 24.61 -18.58
C GLU A 117 4.91 26.10 -18.46
N SER A 118 5.67 26.96 -19.13
CA SER A 118 5.36 28.39 -19.32
C SER A 118 4.62 28.59 -20.64
#